data_c8448b51aed8e49df8496592e4ab0b36
#
_entry.id   c8448b51aed8e49df8496592e4ab0b36
#
_cell.length_a   1.000
_cell.length_b   1.000
_cell.length_c   1.000
_cell.angle_alpha   90.00
_cell.angle_beta   90.00
_cell.angle_gamma   90.00
#
_symmetry.space_group_name_H-M   'P 1'
#
loop_
_entity.id
_entity.type
_entity.pdbx_description
1 polymer ?
#
loop_
_entity_poly.entity_id
_entity_poly.type
_entity_poly.pdbx_seq_one_letter_code
_entity_poly.pdbx_strand_id
1 'polypeptide(L)'
;MLNVYATDWCPHCRAAIAFLKKHGIPFRVIDMDSADPETTARIVKVNGGDDWVVPTLEYNGKWRPGEIFNEVKFADDLRKLGIELKC
;
A
#
# COMPACT_ATOMS: atom_id res chain seq x y z
N MET A 1 -3.57 7.77 -9.43
CA MET A 1 -3.23 8.03 -8.02
C MET A 1 -2.95 6.71 -7.31
N LEU A 2 -1.93 6.67 -6.49
CA LEU A 2 -1.57 5.47 -5.72
C LEU A 2 -2.66 5.17 -4.68
N ASN A 3 -3.12 3.92 -4.67
CA ASN A 3 -4.07 3.44 -3.65
C ASN A 3 -3.31 2.66 -2.59
N VAL A 4 -3.53 3.01 -1.34
CA VAL A 4 -2.91 2.37 -0.18
C VAL A 4 -4.00 1.72 0.66
N TYR A 5 -4.02 0.39 0.67
CA TYR A 5 -4.98 -0.38 1.46
C TYR A 5 -4.34 -0.63 2.82
N ALA A 6 -4.89 0.00 3.84
CA ALA A 6 -4.21 0.12 5.12
C ALA A 6 -5.19 0.12 6.28
N THR A 7 -4.65 0.06 7.50
CA THR A 7 -5.41 0.27 8.73
C THR A 7 -4.69 1.34 9.55
N ASP A 8 -5.42 2.04 10.41
CA ASP A 8 -4.83 3.12 11.20
C ASP A 8 -4.02 2.62 12.41
N TRP A 9 -4.25 1.37 12.82
CA TRP A 9 -3.56 0.77 13.97
C TRP A 9 -2.24 0.08 13.57
N CYS A 10 -1.95 -0.07 12.29
CA CYS A 10 -0.78 -0.80 11.81
C CYS A 10 0.45 0.12 11.74
N PRO A 11 1.54 -0.18 12.48
CA PRO A 11 2.75 0.64 12.43
C PRO A 11 3.37 0.74 11.04
N HIS A 12 3.32 -0.35 10.27
CA HIS A 12 3.87 -0.39 8.92
C HIS A 12 3.07 0.49 7.96
N CYS A 13 1.76 0.56 8.15
CA CYS A 13 0.90 1.44 7.37
C CYS A 13 1.21 2.91 7.68
N ARG A 14 1.36 3.24 8.95
CA ARG A 14 1.71 4.61 9.36
C ARG A 14 3.05 5.05 8.78
N ALA A 15 4.04 4.16 8.84
CA ALA A 15 5.37 4.44 8.31
C ALA A 15 5.33 4.64 6.79
N ALA A 16 4.58 3.80 6.08
CA ALA A 16 4.41 3.92 4.64
C ALA A 16 3.73 5.25 4.26
N ILE A 17 2.67 5.61 4.96
CA ILE A 17 1.96 6.86 4.72
C ILE A 17 2.85 8.07 5.01
N ALA A 18 3.61 8.02 6.09
CA ALA A 18 4.55 9.10 6.43
C ALA A 18 5.61 9.27 5.34
N PHE A 19 6.11 8.17 4.79
CA PHE A 19 7.06 8.20 3.68
C PHE A 19 6.45 8.88 2.46
N LEU A 20 5.22 8.51 2.10
CA LEU A 20 4.54 9.09 0.94
C LEU A 20 4.33 10.59 1.11
N LYS A 21 3.94 11.04 2.30
CA LYS A 21 3.77 12.45 2.60
C LYS A 21 5.10 13.20 2.53
N LYS A 22 6.16 12.61 3.08
CA LYS A 22 7.49 13.22 3.08
C LYS A 22 7.99 13.45 1.65
N HIS A 23 7.71 12.55 0.74
CA HIS A 23 8.16 12.64 -0.65
C HIS A 23 7.15 13.30 -1.58
N GLY A 24 6.05 13.82 -1.05
CA GLY A 24 5.05 14.53 -1.84
C GLY A 24 4.34 13.67 -2.87
N ILE A 25 4.20 12.37 -2.61
CA ILE A 25 3.56 11.44 -3.53
C ILE A 25 2.05 11.46 -3.28
N PRO A 26 1.20 11.78 -4.28
CA PRO A 26 -0.25 11.73 -4.11
C PRO A 26 -0.73 10.29 -3.88
N PHE A 27 -1.60 10.10 -2.91
CA PHE A 27 -2.14 8.77 -2.61
C PHE A 27 -3.54 8.87 -2.01
N ARG A 28 -4.24 7.73 -2.04
CA ARG A 28 -5.53 7.57 -1.39
C ARG A 28 -5.43 6.39 -0.43
N VAL A 29 -5.93 6.55 0.78
CA VAL A 29 -5.99 5.46 1.76
C VAL A 29 -7.37 4.81 1.69
N ILE A 30 -7.38 3.49 1.57
CA ILE A 30 -8.60 2.68 1.67
C ILE A 30 -8.48 1.89 2.99
N ASP A 31 -9.38 2.17 3.92
CA ASP A 31 -9.38 1.55 5.23
C ASP A 31 -9.89 0.12 5.15
N MET A 32 -9.01 -0.86 5.43
CA MET A 32 -9.38 -2.27 5.35
C MET A 32 -10.34 -2.70 6.47
N ASP A 33 -10.38 -1.98 7.58
CA ASP A 33 -11.33 -2.29 8.66
C ASP A 33 -12.78 -1.99 8.27
N SER A 34 -12.97 -1.08 7.31
CA SER A 34 -14.30 -0.71 6.82
C SER A 34 -14.50 -1.00 5.34
N ALA A 35 -13.60 -1.77 4.74
CA ALA A 35 -13.71 -2.13 3.33
C ALA A 35 -14.91 -3.05 3.08
N ASP A 36 -15.51 -2.93 1.88
CA ASP A 36 -16.59 -3.81 1.49
C ASP A 36 -16.06 -5.23 1.20
N PRO A 37 -16.96 -6.25 1.14
CA PRO A 37 -16.53 -7.64 0.91
C PRO A 37 -15.79 -7.83 -0.40
N GLU A 38 -16.14 -7.11 -1.45
CA GLU A 38 -15.48 -7.23 -2.75
C GLU A 38 -14.05 -6.72 -2.70
N THR A 39 -13.83 -5.57 -2.08
CA THR A 39 -12.50 -5.00 -1.88
C THR A 39 -11.66 -5.92 -1.01
N THR A 40 -12.22 -6.40 0.10
CA THR A 40 -11.54 -7.33 1.01
C THR A 40 -11.08 -8.58 0.26
N ALA A 41 -11.96 -9.18 -0.54
CA ALA A 41 -11.63 -10.38 -1.31
C ALA A 41 -10.48 -10.13 -2.30
N ARG A 42 -10.48 -8.96 -2.94
CA ARG A 42 -9.42 -8.59 -3.87
C ARG A 42 -8.07 -8.50 -3.17
N ILE A 43 -8.02 -7.85 -2.03
CA ILE A 43 -6.77 -7.69 -1.27
C ILE A 43 -6.28 -9.03 -0.73
N VAL A 44 -7.18 -9.90 -0.28
CA VAL A 44 -6.84 -11.27 0.11
C VAL A 44 -6.18 -12.01 -1.06
N LYS A 45 -6.76 -11.90 -2.24
CA LYS A 45 -6.23 -12.57 -3.44
C LYS A 45 -4.83 -12.08 -3.81
N VAL A 46 -4.61 -10.76 -3.73
CA VAL A 46 -3.30 -10.15 -4.02
C VAL A 46 -2.24 -10.67 -3.05
N ASN A 47 -2.63 -10.97 -1.82
CA ASN A 47 -1.72 -11.42 -0.77
C ASN A 47 -1.63 -12.94 -0.62
N GLY A 48 -2.01 -13.68 -1.64
CA GLY A 48 -1.81 -15.13 -1.68
C GLY A 48 -3.06 -15.96 -1.40
N GLY A 49 -4.19 -15.35 -1.04
CA GLY A 49 -5.47 -16.02 -0.91
C GLY A 49 -5.87 -16.45 0.50
N ASP A 50 -5.01 -16.30 1.50
CA ASP A 50 -5.33 -16.70 2.88
C ASP A 50 -5.96 -15.56 3.68
N ASP A 51 -5.36 -14.37 3.61
CA ASP A 51 -5.83 -13.22 4.36
C ASP A 51 -5.31 -11.94 3.71
N TRP A 52 -5.89 -10.80 4.08
CA TRP A 52 -5.37 -9.53 3.63
C TRP A 52 -4.20 -9.10 4.52
N VAL A 53 -3.24 -8.43 3.90
CA VAL A 53 -2.06 -7.90 4.60
C VAL A 53 -1.96 -6.41 4.27
N VAL A 54 -1.62 -5.60 5.22
CA VAL A 54 -1.49 -4.15 5.05
C VAL A 54 -0.06 -3.70 5.37
N PRO A 55 0.45 -2.69 4.69
CA PRO A 55 -0.16 -1.93 3.60
C PRO A 55 0.01 -2.62 2.23
N THR A 56 -1.08 -2.80 1.51
CA THR A 56 -1.06 -3.28 0.12
C THR A 56 -1.21 -2.06 -0.79
N LEU A 57 -0.44 -2.02 -1.86
CA LEU A 57 -0.42 -0.88 -2.78
C LEU A 57 -0.93 -1.27 -4.16
N GLU A 58 -1.60 -0.33 -4.83
CA GLU A 58 -2.01 -0.48 -6.22
C GLU A 58 -1.78 0.83 -6.97
N TYR A 59 -1.19 0.73 -8.15
CA TYR A 59 -0.98 1.88 -9.02
C TYR A 59 -1.13 1.47 -10.48
N ASN A 60 -2.13 2.07 -11.15
CA ASN A 60 -2.40 1.80 -12.58
C ASN A 60 -2.51 0.31 -12.92
N GLY A 61 -3.16 -0.45 -12.05
CA GLY A 61 -3.36 -1.89 -12.24
C GLY A 61 -2.22 -2.77 -11.80
N LYS A 62 -1.15 -2.19 -11.29
CA LYS A 62 0.00 -2.94 -10.73
C LYS A 62 -0.14 -3.01 -9.22
N TRP A 63 0.11 -4.19 -8.65
CA TRP A 63 -0.09 -4.46 -7.24
C TRP A 63 1.22 -4.75 -6.53
N ARG A 64 1.31 -4.29 -5.31
CA ARG A 64 2.40 -4.63 -4.40
C ARG A 64 1.78 -5.20 -3.13
N PRO A 65 1.93 -6.52 -2.87
CA PRO A 65 1.36 -7.14 -1.68
C PRO A 65 1.88 -6.52 -0.39
N GLY A 66 1.15 -6.73 0.71
CA GLY A 66 1.53 -6.21 2.00
C GLY A 66 2.86 -6.78 2.50
N GLU A 67 3.69 -5.92 3.08
CA GLU A 67 5.00 -6.28 3.62
C GLU A 67 5.34 -5.42 4.81
N ILE A 68 6.28 -5.89 5.61
CA ILE A 68 6.91 -5.10 6.66
C ILE A 68 7.53 -3.85 6.02
N PHE A 69 7.33 -2.69 6.63
CA PHE A 69 7.90 -1.46 6.11
C PHE A 69 9.41 -1.46 6.25
N ASN A 70 10.09 -1.24 5.13
CA ASN A 70 11.52 -0.98 5.07
C ASN A 70 11.69 0.17 4.08
N GLU A 71 12.30 1.26 4.49
CA GLU A 71 12.35 2.48 3.71
C GLU A 71 12.98 2.28 2.34
N VAL A 72 14.10 1.57 2.28
CA VAL A 72 14.82 1.32 1.02
C VAL A 72 13.99 0.44 0.09
N LYS A 73 13.45 -0.65 0.63
CA LYS A 73 12.62 -1.55 -0.17
C LYS A 73 11.32 -0.88 -0.61
N PHE A 74 10.71 -0.08 0.26
CA PHE A 74 9.48 0.62 -0.07
C PHE A 74 9.70 1.60 -1.23
N ALA A 75 10.80 2.35 -1.19
CA ALA A 75 11.17 3.25 -2.29
C ALA A 75 11.36 2.48 -3.60
N ASP A 76 12.03 1.33 -3.56
CA ASP A 76 12.23 0.48 -4.72
C ASP A 76 10.91 -0.06 -5.26
N ASP A 77 10.02 -0.50 -4.36
CA ASP A 77 8.70 -1.00 -4.73
C ASP A 77 7.88 0.09 -5.44
N LEU A 78 7.95 1.33 -4.97
CA LEU A 78 7.25 2.44 -5.61
C LEU A 78 7.77 2.69 -7.03
N ARG A 79 9.08 2.60 -7.22
CA ARG A 79 9.68 2.73 -8.56
C ARG A 79 9.20 1.62 -9.49
N LYS A 80 9.11 0.40 -8.99
CA LYS A 80 8.61 -0.75 -9.76
C LYS A 80 7.14 -0.58 -10.16
N LEU A 81 6.37 0.12 -9.35
CA LEU A 81 4.98 0.45 -9.69
C LEU A 81 4.87 1.57 -10.73
N GLY A 82 5.95 2.26 -11.01
CA GLY A 82 5.97 3.35 -11.98
C GLY A 82 5.92 4.74 -11.35
N ILE A 83 6.15 4.84 -10.05
CA ILE A 83 6.14 6.12 -9.34
C ILE A 83 7.56 6.65 -9.23
N GLU A 84 7.77 7.89 -9.71
CA GLU A 84 9.07 8.54 -9.57
C GLU A 84 9.19 9.16 -8.18
N LEU A 85 10.34 8.94 -7.55
CA LEU A 85 10.66 9.59 -6.28
C LEU A 85 11.54 10.79 -6.56
N LYS A 86 11.10 11.92 -6.05
CA LYS A 86 11.90 13.15 -6.10
C LYS A 86 12.85 13.16 -4.92
N CYS A 87 14.09 13.42 -5.20
CA CYS A 87 15.11 13.56 -4.15
C CYS A 87 14.96 14.90 -3.44
#